data_66c2b931800a1fe5c9846038f23244c3
#
_entry.id   66c2b931800a1fe5c9846038f23244c3
#
_cell.length_a   1.000
_cell.length_b   1.000
_cell.length_c   1.000
_cell.angle_alpha   90.00
_cell.angle_beta   90.00
_cell.angle_gamma   90.00
#
_symmetry.space_group_name_H-M   'P 1'
#
loop_
_entity.id
_entity.type
_entity.pdbx_description
1 polymer ?
#
loop_
_entity_poly.entity_id
_entity_poly.type
_entity_poly.pdbx_seq_one_letter_code
_entity_poly.pdbx_strand_id
1 'polypeptide(L)'
;MLDRTFGALADPTRRRILEHLAGGDRCVTDLARPYRMSLPAVSKHLRVLENAGLVRRKRDGRVHRLKLDAKPMQQAQALIEEYRKFWEASFDRLDEYLKQLQTKEKK
;
A
#
# COMPACT_ATOMS: atom_id res chain seq x y z
N MET A 1 1.72 -13.90 -1.29
CA MET A 1 0.67 -12.95 -0.92
C MET A 1 1.20 -11.55 -0.66
N LEU A 2 2.22 -11.39 0.18
CA LEU A 2 2.83 -10.07 0.43
C LEU A 2 3.41 -9.43 -0.82
N ASP A 3 4.01 -10.21 -1.70
CA ASP A 3 4.58 -9.70 -2.96
C ASP A 3 3.53 -9.05 -3.84
N ARG A 4 2.33 -9.62 -3.91
CA ARG A 4 1.22 -9.04 -4.68
C ARG A 4 0.73 -7.75 -4.05
N THR A 5 0.67 -7.70 -2.72
CA THR A 5 0.27 -6.49 -1.99
C THR A 5 1.24 -5.36 -2.26
N PHE A 6 2.54 -5.58 -2.07
CA PHE A 6 3.54 -4.55 -2.33
C PHE A 6 3.62 -4.17 -3.81
N GLY A 7 3.50 -5.15 -4.72
CA GLY A 7 3.45 -4.87 -6.15
C GLY A 7 2.28 -3.98 -6.53
N ALA A 8 1.10 -4.25 -5.98
CA ALA A 8 -0.09 -3.42 -6.22
C ALA A 8 0.10 -2.01 -5.69
N LEU A 9 0.76 -1.85 -4.54
CA LEU A 9 1.01 -0.54 -3.93
C LEU A 9 2.14 0.24 -4.59
N ALA A 10 2.91 -0.37 -5.47
CA ALA A 10 4.06 0.27 -6.12
C ALA A 10 3.68 1.29 -7.19
N ASP A 11 2.43 1.37 -7.59
CA ASP A 11 1.95 2.30 -8.61
C ASP A 11 1.16 3.45 -7.97
N PRO A 12 1.46 4.72 -8.33
CA PRO A 12 0.77 5.87 -7.74
C PRO A 12 -0.71 5.93 -8.06
N THR A 13 -1.13 5.51 -9.25
CA THR A 13 -2.55 5.49 -9.63
C THR A 13 -3.32 4.50 -8.77
N ARG A 14 -2.76 3.31 -8.54
CA ARG A 14 -3.39 2.31 -7.69
C ARG A 14 -3.50 2.78 -6.24
N ARG A 15 -2.49 3.47 -5.73
CA ARG A 15 -2.57 4.06 -4.38
C ARG A 15 -3.69 5.09 -4.27
N ARG A 16 -3.88 5.92 -5.30
CA ARG A 16 -4.97 6.91 -5.32
C ARG A 16 -6.34 6.24 -5.36
N ILE A 17 -6.48 5.17 -6.13
CA ILE A 17 -7.72 4.39 -6.16
C ILE A 17 -8.05 3.87 -4.76
N LEU A 18 -7.06 3.33 -4.05
CA LEU A 18 -7.27 2.84 -2.68
C LEU A 18 -7.65 3.97 -1.72
N GLU A 19 -7.07 5.16 -1.87
CA GLU A 19 -7.44 6.33 -1.07
C GLU A 19 -8.91 6.70 -1.28
N HIS A 20 -9.38 6.70 -2.52
CA HIS A 20 -10.78 6.97 -2.82
C HIS A 20 -11.70 5.91 -2.22
N LEU A 21 -11.32 4.65 -2.31
CA LEU A 21 -12.11 3.55 -1.74
C LEU A 21 -12.10 3.55 -0.22
N ALA A 22 -11.07 4.09 0.41
CA ALA A 22 -11.03 4.24 1.86
C ALA A 22 -12.13 5.19 2.36
N GLY A 23 -12.59 6.11 1.52
CA GLY A 23 -13.69 7.01 1.83
C GLY A 23 -15.07 6.41 1.63
N GLY A 24 -15.16 5.18 1.11
CA GLY A 24 -16.41 4.47 0.86
C GLY A 24 -16.40 3.75 -0.48
N ASP A 25 -17.36 2.85 -0.66
CA ASP A 25 -17.50 2.07 -1.89
C ASP A 25 -17.76 2.99 -3.09
N ARG A 26 -17.22 2.61 -4.26
CA ARG A 26 -17.35 3.37 -5.50
C ARG A 26 -17.65 2.44 -6.67
N CYS A 27 -18.35 2.98 -7.68
CA CYS A 27 -18.50 2.32 -8.98
C CYS A 27 -17.23 2.50 -9.81
N VAL A 28 -16.98 1.58 -10.75
CA VAL A 28 -15.81 1.67 -11.64
C VAL A 28 -15.79 2.99 -12.40
N THR A 29 -16.95 3.43 -12.91
CA THR A 29 -17.07 4.69 -13.66
C THR A 29 -16.71 5.90 -12.82
N ASP A 30 -17.10 5.91 -11.54
CA ASP A 30 -16.78 7.01 -10.62
C ASP A 30 -15.29 7.07 -10.31
N LEU A 31 -14.62 5.93 -10.27
CA LEU A 31 -13.18 5.88 -10.06
C LEU A 31 -12.40 6.36 -11.29
N ALA A 32 -12.93 6.10 -12.49
CA ALA A 32 -12.26 6.47 -13.73
C ALA A 32 -12.25 7.98 -13.99
N ARG A 33 -13.29 8.70 -13.59
CA ARG A 33 -13.46 10.13 -13.89
C ARG A 33 -12.28 11.02 -13.49
N PRO A 34 -11.77 10.93 -12.25
CA PRO A 34 -10.72 11.86 -11.80
C PRO A 34 -9.39 11.67 -12.53
N TYR A 35 -9.17 10.52 -13.14
CA TYR A 35 -7.85 10.16 -13.68
C TYR A 35 -7.70 10.46 -15.16
N ARG A 36 -8.78 10.85 -15.84
CA ARG A 36 -8.79 11.06 -17.31
C ARG A 36 -8.23 9.85 -18.08
N MET A 37 -8.41 8.65 -17.51
CA MET A 37 -7.94 7.42 -18.10
C MET A 37 -9.10 6.71 -18.77
N SER A 38 -8.79 5.89 -19.78
CA SER A 38 -9.80 5.01 -20.38
C SER A 38 -10.28 3.96 -19.38
N LEU A 39 -11.52 3.49 -19.55
CA LEU A 39 -12.04 2.41 -18.70
C LEU A 39 -11.16 1.14 -18.75
N PRO A 40 -10.62 0.72 -19.92
CA PRO A 40 -9.72 -0.41 -19.96
C PRO A 40 -8.45 -0.20 -19.11
N ALA A 41 -7.89 1.01 -19.09
CA ALA A 41 -6.71 1.31 -18.29
C ALA A 41 -7.00 1.25 -16.81
N VAL A 42 -8.13 1.84 -16.37
CA VAL A 42 -8.58 1.74 -14.98
C VAL A 42 -8.86 0.28 -14.60
N SER A 43 -9.50 -0.48 -15.48
CA SER A 43 -9.80 -1.89 -15.25
C SER A 43 -8.53 -2.72 -15.05
N LYS A 44 -7.44 -2.40 -15.75
CA LYS A 44 -6.14 -3.05 -15.52
C LYS A 44 -5.64 -2.84 -14.11
N HIS A 45 -5.68 -1.59 -13.63
CA HIS A 45 -5.25 -1.27 -12.26
C HIS A 45 -6.15 -1.99 -11.23
N LEU A 46 -7.45 -2.00 -11.47
CA LEU A 46 -8.39 -2.67 -10.57
C LEU A 46 -8.16 -4.17 -10.51
N ARG A 47 -7.81 -4.79 -11.64
CA ARG A 47 -7.49 -6.22 -11.67
C ARG A 47 -6.27 -6.54 -10.81
N VAL A 48 -5.23 -5.71 -10.87
CA VAL A 48 -4.04 -5.88 -10.02
C VAL A 48 -4.42 -5.79 -8.54
N LEU A 49 -5.25 -4.80 -8.18
CA LEU A 49 -5.72 -4.62 -6.81
C LEU A 49 -6.61 -5.78 -6.34
N GLU A 50 -7.49 -6.27 -7.21
CA GLU A 50 -8.34 -7.42 -6.92
C GLU A 50 -7.50 -8.70 -6.73
N ASN A 51 -6.51 -8.91 -7.58
CA ASN A 51 -5.63 -10.08 -7.48
C ASN A 51 -4.78 -10.07 -6.21
N ALA A 52 -4.48 -8.88 -5.69
CA ALA A 52 -3.77 -8.71 -4.42
C ALA A 52 -4.71 -8.83 -3.22
N GLY A 53 -6.02 -8.92 -3.44
CA GLY A 53 -7.01 -9.01 -2.37
C GLY A 53 -7.31 -7.67 -1.69
N LEU A 54 -6.82 -6.55 -2.23
CA LEU A 54 -7.01 -5.21 -1.67
C LEU A 54 -8.37 -4.61 -2.02
N VAL A 55 -8.98 -5.09 -3.09
CA VAL A 55 -10.26 -4.61 -3.60
C VAL A 55 -11.15 -5.82 -3.87
N ARG A 56 -12.40 -5.73 -3.44
CA ARG A 56 -13.44 -6.69 -3.74
C ARG A 56 -14.47 -6.04 -4.65
N ARG A 57 -14.90 -6.79 -5.64
CA ARG A 57 -15.92 -6.34 -6.59
C ARG A 57 -17.24 -7.01 -6.31
N LYS A 58 -18.29 -6.21 -6.21
CA LYS A 58 -19.66 -6.70 -6.13
C LYS A 58 -20.40 -6.28 -7.39
N ARG A 59 -20.94 -7.27 -8.11
CA ARG A 59 -21.75 -7.03 -9.29
C ARG A 59 -23.21 -6.89 -8.87
N ASP A 60 -23.82 -5.79 -9.30
CA ASP A 60 -25.24 -5.54 -9.12
C ASP A 60 -25.78 -5.16 -10.50
N GLY A 61 -26.22 -6.18 -11.27
CA GLY A 61 -26.60 -6.00 -12.66
C GLY A 61 -25.39 -5.57 -13.50
N ARG A 62 -25.52 -4.42 -14.16
CA ARG A 62 -24.43 -3.80 -14.95
C ARG A 62 -23.52 -2.92 -14.13
N VAL A 63 -23.88 -2.66 -12.88
CA VAL A 63 -23.10 -1.81 -12.00
C VAL A 63 -22.11 -2.66 -11.23
N HIS A 64 -20.85 -2.29 -11.30
CA HIS A 64 -19.77 -2.93 -10.55
C HIS A 64 -19.33 -2.00 -9.42
N ARG A 65 -19.58 -2.40 -8.19
CA ARG A 65 -19.15 -1.68 -7.00
C ARG A 65 -17.88 -2.27 -6.46
N LEU A 66 -16.97 -1.40 -6.07
CA LEU A 66 -15.67 -1.77 -5.55
C LEU A 66 -15.60 -1.37 -4.09
N LYS A 67 -15.07 -2.28 -3.28
CA LYS A 67 -14.90 -2.11 -1.85
C LYS A 67 -13.46 -2.39 -1.48
N LEU A 68 -12.89 -1.56 -0.61
CA LEU A 68 -11.55 -1.78 -0.05
C LEU A 68 -11.58 -2.95 0.94
N ASP A 69 -10.63 -3.86 0.81
CA ASP A 69 -10.35 -4.88 1.81
C ASP A 69 -8.99 -4.60 2.43
N ALA A 70 -8.99 -4.24 3.70
CA ALA A 70 -7.78 -3.83 4.41
C ALA A 70 -6.94 -5.00 4.92
N LYS A 71 -7.40 -6.24 4.80
CA LYS A 71 -6.67 -7.41 5.31
C LYS A 71 -5.24 -7.52 4.78
N PRO A 72 -5.00 -7.42 3.47
CA PRO A 72 -3.61 -7.49 2.97
C PRO A 72 -2.75 -6.35 3.49
N MET A 73 -3.33 -5.18 3.73
CA MET A 73 -2.63 -4.04 4.32
C MET A 73 -2.19 -4.32 5.75
N GLN A 74 -3.02 -4.98 6.54
CA GLN A 74 -2.68 -5.38 7.90
C GLN A 74 -1.51 -6.35 7.92
N GLN A 75 -1.48 -7.29 6.99
CA GLN A 75 -0.37 -8.23 6.83
C GLN A 75 0.93 -7.52 6.46
N ALA A 76 0.85 -6.57 5.53
CA ALA A 76 2.00 -5.76 5.14
C ALA A 76 2.51 -4.89 6.30
N GLN A 77 1.59 -4.32 7.08
CA GLN A 77 1.92 -3.54 8.26
C GLN A 77 2.66 -4.39 9.30
N ALA A 78 2.22 -5.61 9.52
CA ALA A 78 2.87 -6.52 10.46
C ALA A 78 4.33 -6.81 10.04
N LEU A 79 4.58 -7.01 8.76
CA LEU A 79 5.93 -7.22 8.23
C LEU A 79 6.79 -5.96 8.41
N ILE A 80 6.24 -4.79 8.07
CA ILE A 80 6.94 -3.52 8.23
C ILE A 80 7.29 -3.29 9.70
N GLU A 81 6.40 -3.63 10.60
CA GLU A 81 6.62 -3.50 12.04
C GLU A 81 7.79 -4.37 12.53
N GLU A 82 7.91 -5.60 11.99
CA GLU A 82 9.07 -6.45 12.28
C GLU A 82 10.38 -5.81 11.79
N TYR A 83 10.35 -5.25 10.59
CA TYR A 83 11.52 -4.54 10.05
C TYR A 83 11.84 -3.28 10.86
N ARG A 84 10.83 -2.57 11.32
CA ARG A 84 11.02 -1.37 12.15
C ARG A 84 11.80 -1.71 13.42
N LYS A 85 11.44 -2.78 14.10
CA LYS A 85 12.14 -3.24 15.32
C LYS A 85 13.61 -3.54 15.03
N PHE A 86 13.86 -4.21 13.90
CA PHE A 86 15.22 -4.52 13.48
C PHE A 86 16.02 -3.26 13.19
N TRP A 87 15.46 -2.32 12.45
CA TRP A 87 16.15 -1.08 12.10
C TRP A 87 16.41 -0.21 13.32
N GLU A 88 15.48 -0.09 14.24
CA GLU A 88 15.68 0.67 15.49
C GLU A 88 16.84 0.12 16.29
N ALA A 89 16.91 -1.19 16.46
CA ALA A 89 18.02 -1.83 17.15
C ALA A 89 19.35 -1.56 16.45
N SER A 90 19.36 -1.59 15.11
CA SER A 90 20.56 -1.30 14.32
C SER A 90 20.99 0.15 14.43
N PHE A 91 20.04 1.09 14.40
CA PHE A 91 20.33 2.51 14.55
C PHE A 91 20.83 2.83 15.96
N ASP A 92 20.27 2.20 16.99
CA ASP A 92 20.71 2.38 18.37
C ASP A 92 22.18 1.93 18.53
N ARG A 93 22.55 0.79 17.95
CA ARG A 93 23.92 0.30 17.96
C ARG A 93 24.86 1.23 17.22
N LEU A 94 24.42 1.79 16.09
CA LEU A 94 25.21 2.75 15.33
C LEU A 94 25.39 4.05 16.15
N ASP A 95 24.34 4.53 16.79
CA ASP A 95 24.37 5.73 17.61
C ASP A 95 25.36 5.58 18.77
N GLU A 96 25.36 4.45 19.46
CA GLU A 96 26.34 4.15 20.50
C GLU A 96 27.76 4.13 19.98
N TYR A 97 27.96 3.51 18.81
CA TYR A 97 29.28 3.44 18.18
C TYR A 97 29.80 4.85 17.86
N LEU A 98 28.94 5.70 17.30
CA LEU A 98 29.29 7.09 17.00
C LEU A 98 29.63 7.88 18.27
N LYS A 99 28.91 7.67 19.36
CA LYS A 99 29.21 8.31 20.65
C LYS A 99 30.58 7.87 21.19
N GLN A 100 30.91 6.59 21.06
CA GLN A 100 32.22 6.09 21.47
C GLN A 100 33.37 6.71 20.66
N LEU A 101 33.16 6.88 19.34
CA LEU A 101 34.14 7.54 18.50
C LEU A 101 34.36 8.99 18.88
N GLN A 102 33.28 9.72 19.18
CA GLN A 102 33.37 11.11 19.63
C GLN A 102 34.11 11.23 20.97
N THR A 103 33.85 10.33 21.89
CA THR A 103 34.54 10.28 23.18
C THR A 103 36.04 10.06 23.00
N LYS A 104 36.45 9.21 22.07
CA LYS A 104 37.87 8.97 21.76
C LYS A 104 38.55 10.18 21.12
N GLU A 105 37.83 10.92 20.28
CA GLU A 105 38.37 12.11 19.61
C GLU A 105 38.59 13.27 20.56
N LYS A 106 37.81 13.35 21.63
CA LYS A 106 37.94 14.42 22.63
C LYS A 106 39.12 14.27 23.58
N LYS A 107 39.87 13.21 23.44
CA LYS A 107 41.11 13.05 24.19
C LYS A 107 42.30 13.53 23.37
#